data_94171acf864c8b48c9c7ad2d2d54c210
#
_entry.id   94171acf864c8b48c9c7ad2d2d54c210
#
_cell.length_a   1.000
_cell.length_b   1.000
_cell.length_c   1.000
_cell.angle_alpha   90.00
_cell.angle_beta   90.00
_cell.angle_gamma   90.00
#
_symmetry.space_group_name_H-M   'P 1'
#
loop_
_entity.id
_entity.type
_entity.pdbx_description
1 polymer ?
#
loop_
_entity_poly.entity_id
_entity_poly.type
_entity_poly.pdbx_seq_one_letter_code
_entity_poly.pdbx_strand_id
1 'polypeptide(L)'
;MGLYLQLKSNRKVSVCQGTYIPIADLDLAEKQVRKVWLKEYGFILVCKIVDKDGDITYLATSDLTLLHYDDFIAHFQHRWKIEEFHRGIKQTTGIEKCYSTLASSQKTHIFASFIAFIKLEVRRLKEHISWYEQKAIIGRYAVTNYLRAKA
;
A
#
# COMPACT_ATOMS: atom_id res chain seq x y z
N MET A 1 8.08 2.13 -16.16
CA MET A 1 7.52 1.85 -14.81
C MET A 1 7.25 3.20 -14.16
N GLY A 2 5.99 3.56 -13.96
CA GLY A 2 5.60 4.86 -13.43
C GLY A 2 5.76 4.93 -11.90
N LEU A 3 6.14 6.11 -11.39
CA LEU A 3 6.10 6.41 -9.96
C LEU A 3 4.66 6.81 -9.59
N TYR A 4 4.14 6.26 -8.49
CA TYR A 4 2.81 6.55 -7.96
C TYR A 4 2.94 7.06 -6.53
N LEU A 5 2.41 8.24 -6.26
CA LEU A 5 2.55 8.95 -4.98
C LEU A 5 1.21 9.51 -4.51
N GLN A 6 1.08 9.65 -3.19
CA GLN A 6 0.12 10.56 -2.59
C GLN A 6 0.85 11.87 -2.26
N LEU A 7 0.32 13.00 -2.74
CA LEU A 7 0.88 14.31 -2.46
C LEU A 7 0.17 14.96 -1.27
N LYS A 8 0.94 15.66 -0.44
CA LYS A 8 0.38 16.52 0.61
C LYS A 8 -0.27 17.76 -0.02
N SER A 9 -1.33 18.28 0.57
CA SER A 9 -2.08 19.46 0.09
C SER A 9 -1.22 20.72 -0.12
N ASN A 10 -0.16 20.87 0.66
CA ASN A 10 0.79 21.99 0.57
C ASN A 10 1.94 21.77 -0.44
N ARG A 11 1.95 20.61 -1.16
CA ARG A 11 3.00 20.34 -2.17
C ARG A 11 2.88 21.34 -3.30
N LYS A 12 4.00 22.03 -3.60
CA LYS A 12 4.05 23.02 -4.67
C LYS A 12 4.15 22.35 -6.03
N VAL A 13 3.26 22.73 -6.93
CA VAL A 13 3.19 22.29 -8.33
C VAL A 13 3.04 23.51 -9.25
N SER A 14 3.31 23.34 -10.52
CA SER A 14 3.13 24.39 -11.54
C SER A 14 2.38 23.82 -12.74
N VAL A 15 1.46 24.58 -13.32
CA VAL A 15 0.77 24.19 -14.57
C VAL A 15 1.75 24.30 -15.77
N CYS A 16 2.59 25.31 -15.74
CA CYS A 16 3.71 25.50 -16.66
C CYS A 16 4.96 25.76 -15.81
N GLN A 17 6.11 25.32 -16.29
CA GLN A 17 7.37 25.53 -15.58
C GLN A 17 7.56 27.03 -15.25
N GLY A 18 7.65 27.36 -13.96
CA GLY A 18 7.89 28.75 -13.49
C GLY A 18 7.11 29.08 -12.23
N THR A 19 5.81 29.29 -12.31
CA THR A 19 5.00 29.71 -11.16
C THR A 19 4.51 28.50 -10.37
N TYR A 20 4.89 28.45 -9.09
CA TYR A 20 4.56 27.33 -8.20
C TYR A 20 3.48 27.74 -7.20
N ILE A 21 2.41 26.96 -7.15
CA ILE A 21 1.32 27.09 -6.18
C ILE A 21 1.16 25.76 -5.39
N PRO A 22 0.61 25.79 -4.17
CA PRO A 22 0.17 24.59 -3.49
C PRO A 22 -0.82 23.80 -4.34
N ILE A 23 -0.76 22.46 -4.32
CA ILE A 23 -1.71 21.65 -5.11
C ILE A 23 -3.16 21.86 -4.66
N ALA A 24 -3.37 22.26 -3.39
CA ALA A 24 -4.69 22.62 -2.88
C ALA A 24 -5.31 23.83 -3.57
N ASP A 25 -4.46 24.78 -4.02
CA ASP A 25 -4.88 26.02 -4.71
C ASP A 25 -4.98 25.83 -6.24
N LEU A 26 -4.66 24.62 -6.71
CA LEU A 26 -4.80 24.28 -8.11
C LEU A 26 -6.29 24.11 -8.43
N ASP A 27 -6.77 24.80 -9.46
CA ASP A 27 -8.11 24.58 -10.01
C ASP A 27 -8.16 23.18 -10.63
N LEU A 28 -8.52 22.19 -9.81
CA LEU A 28 -8.60 20.77 -10.13
C LEU A 28 -9.94 20.24 -9.65
N ALA A 29 -10.82 19.92 -10.60
CA ALA A 29 -12.10 19.30 -10.30
C ALA A 29 -11.91 17.88 -9.72
N GLU A 30 -12.89 17.41 -8.97
CA GLU A 30 -12.93 16.01 -8.53
C GLU A 30 -12.89 15.07 -9.73
N LYS A 31 -12.11 13.98 -9.62
CA LYS A 31 -11.91 12.96 -10.67
C LYS A 31 -11.28 13.49 -11.96
N GLN A 32 -10.80 14.73 -11.98
CA GLN A 32 -10.05 15.27 -13.09
C GLN A 32 -8.58 14.85 -12.99
N VAL A 33 -8.01 14.37 -14.09
CA VAL A 33 -6.57 14.15 -14.23
C VAL A 33 -5.96 15.36 -14.95
N ARG A 34 -4.93 15.95 -14.36
CA ARG A 34 -4.25 17.13 -14.91
C ARG A 34 -2.75 16.95 -14.90
N LYS A 35 -2.11 17.35 -15.99
CA LYS A 35 -0.65 17.40 -16.11
C LYS A 35 -0.12 18.65 -15.43
N VAL A 36 0.85 18.48 -14.53
CA VAL A 36 1.52 19.56 -13.81
C VAL A 36 3.01 19.30 -13.75
N TRP A 37 3.79 20.36 -13.52
CA TRP A 37 5.22 20.30 -13.29
C TRP A 37 5.51 20.20 -11.80
N LEU A 38 6.26 19.18 -11.39
CA LEU A 38 6.79 19.02 -10.05
C LEU A 38 8.28 19.35 -10.04
N LYS A 39 8.70 20.27 -9.18
CA LYS A 39 10.11 20.70 -9.06
C LYS A 39 10.98 19.46 -8.81
N GLU A 40 12.10 19.35 -9.54
CA GLU A 40 13.09 18.26 -9.49
C GLU A 40 12.66 16.93 -10.15
N TYR A 41 11.37 16.74 -10.42
CA TYR A 41 10.85 15.49 -11.02
C TYR A 41 10.35 15.63 -12.46
N GLY A 42 9.98 16.86 -12.88
CA GLY A 42 9.44 17.08 -14.22
C GLY A 42 7.90 17.02 -14.26
N PHE A 43 7.36 16.70 -15.43
CA PHE A 43 5.92 16.56 -15.60
C PHE A 43 5.39 15.30 -14.95
N ILE A 44 4.28 15.47 -14.23
CA ILE A 44 3.51 14.40 -13.63
C ILE A 44 2.02 14.60 -13.92
N LEU A 45 1.24 13.55 -13.83
CA LEU A 45 -0.21 13.64 -13.77
C LEU A 45 -0.66 13.67 -12.30
N VAL A 46 -1.62 14.51 -12.00
CA VAL A 46 -2.25 14.60 -10.67
C VAL A 46 -3.76 14.42 -10.79
N CYS A 47 -4.36 13.83 -9.78
CA CYS A 47 -5.80 13.64 -9.66
C CYS A 47 -6.26 13.98 -8.24
N LYS A 48 -7.40 14.67 -8.13
CA LYS A 48 -8.06 14.98 -6.86
C LYS A 48 -9.17 13.97 -6.59
N ILE A 49 -9.14 13.38 -5.41
CA ILE A 49 -10.18 12.48 -4.92
C ILE A 49 -10.76 13.08 -3.65
N VAL A 50 -12.08 13.08 -3.55
CA VAL A 50 -12.81 13.45 -2.33
C VAL A 50 -13.43 12.17 -1.78
N ASP A 51 -13.11 11.82 -0.54
CA ASP A 51 -13.69 10.67 0.13
C ASP A 51 -15.11 10.99 0.64
N LYS A 52 -15.84 9.96 1.07
CA LYS A 52 -17.22 10.08 1.61
C LYS A 52 -17.32 11.01 2.80
N ASP A 53 -16.24 11.12 3.57
CA ASP A 53 -16.12 12.00 4.74
C ASP A 53 -15.70 13.42 4.37
N GLY A 54 -15.51 13.73 3.08
CA GLY A 54 -15.09 15.02 2.57
C GLY A 54 -13.57 15.24 2.57
N ASP A 55 -12.79 14.25 2.96
CA ASP A 55 -11.33 14.33 2.95
C ASP A 55 -10.78 14.35 1.53
N ILE A 56 -9.86 15.28 1.28
CA ILE A 56 -9.26 15.48 -0.04
C ILE A 56 -7.89 14.79 -0.10
N THR A 57 -7.76 13.91 -1.07
CA THR A 57 -6.50 13.22 -1.38
C THR A 57 -6.04 13.58 -2.79
N TYR A 58 -4.75 13.93 -2.92
CA TYR A 58 -4.11 14.19 -4.21
C TYR A 58 -3.21 13.02 -4.58
N LEU A 59 -3.55 12.33 -5.65
CA LEU A 59 -2.73 11.26 -6.21
C LEU A 59 -1.91 11.78 -7.38
N ALA A 60 -0.70 11.26 -7.55
CA ALA A 60 0.21 11.67 -8.62
C ALA A 60 0.95 10.49 -9.23
N THR A 61 1.20 10.54 -10.55
CA THR A 61 2.02 9.57 -11.26
C THR A 61 2.96 10.23 -12.26
N SER A 62 4.13 9.63 -12.46
CA SER A 62 5.04 10.01 -13.57
C SER A 62 4.67 9.33 -14.89
N ASP A 63 3.71 8.44 -14.91
CA ASP A 63 3.19 7.83 -16.13
C ASP A 63 2.21 8.80 -16.81
N LEU A 64 2.68 9.47 -17.85
CA LEU A 64 1.91 10.48 -18.57
C LEU A 64 0.89 9.89 -19.55
N THR A 65 0.76 8.58 -19.63
CA THR A 65 -0.22 7.90 -20.50
C THR A 65 -1.59 7.75 -19.83
N LEU A 66 -1.65 7.86 -18.51
CA LEU A 66 -2.86 7.66 -17.69
C LEU A 66 -3.73 8.91 -17.63
N LEU A 67 -4.25 9.35 -18.77
CA LEU A 67 -5.03 10.58 -18.89
C LEU A 67 -6.49 10.44 -18.43
N HIS A 68 -7.02 9.21 -18.37
CA HIS A 68 -8.38 8.94 -17.92
C HIS A 68 -8.39 8.57 -16.44
N TYR A 69 -9.41 9.05 -15.73
CA TYR A 69 -9.57 8.83 -14.29
C TYR A 69 -9.63 7.35 -13.92
N ASP A 70 -10.39 6.55 -14.66
CA ASP A 70 -10.61 5.13 -14.34
C ASP A 70 -9.30 4.33 -14.47
N ASP A 71 -8.52 4.58 -15.51
CA ASP A 71 -7.20 3.96 -15.70
C ASP A 71 -6.23 4.38 -14.59
N PHE A 72 -6.24 5.68 -14.25
CA PHE A 72 -5.43 6.25 -13.19
C PHE A 72 -5.72 5.57 -11.84
N ILE A 73 -6.99 5.44 -11.47
CA ILE A 73 -7.40 4.80 -10.22
C ILE A 73 -7.13 3.30 -10.22
N ALA A 74 -7.36 2.59 -11.33
CA ALA A 74 -7.06 1.16 -11.43
C ALA A 74 -5.58 0.87 -11.12
N HIS A 75 -4.65 1.69 -11.64
CA HIS A 75 -3.23 1.57 -11.35
C HIS A 75 -2.89 1.85 -9.87
N PHE A 76 -3.54 2.85 -9.25
CA PHE A 76 -3.37 3.11 -7.82
C PHE A 76 -3.90 1.98 -6.94
N GLN A 77 -5.03 1.37 -7.29
CA GLN A 77 -5.59 0.23 -6.57
C GLN A 77 -4.65 -0.99 -6.62
N HIS A 78 -3.99 -1.25 -7.75
CA HIS A 78 -2.99 -2.31 -7.85
C HIS A 78 -1.81 -2.08 -6.91
N ARG A 79 -1.32 -0.83 -6.83
CA ARG A 79 -0.25 -0.48 -5.89
C ARG A 79 -0.67 -0.66 -4.43
N TRP A 80 -1.90 -0.27 -4.08
CA TRP A 80 -2.44 -0.44 -2.74
C TRP A 80 -2.47 -1.91 -2.30
N LYS A 81 -2.80 -2.82 -3.20
CA LYS A 81 -2.73 -4.27 -2.93
C LYS A 81 -1.32 -4.75 -2.56
N ILE A 82 -0.29 -4.15 -3.15
CA ILE A 82 1.11 -4.46 -2.79
C ILE A 82 1.42 -3.98 -1.37
N GLU A 83 0.98 -2.78 -1.01
CA GLU A 83 1.15 -2.25 0.35
C GLU A 83 0.37 -3.06 1.39
N GLU A 84 -0.85 -3.47 1.06
CA GLU A 84 -1.66 -4.37 1.89
C GLU A 84 -0.98 -5.73 2.09
N PHE A 85 -0.44 -6.32 1.02
CA PHE A 85 0.35 -7.55 1.09
C PHE A 85 1.56 -7.39 2.01
N HIS A 86 2.36 -6.33 1.85
CA HIS A 86 3.52 -6.09 2.71
C HIS A 86 3.12 -5.91 4.17
N ARG A 87 2.06 -5.17 4.45
CA ARG A 87 1.51 -5.02 5.80
C ARG A 87 1.04 -6.35 6.35
N GLY A 88 0.28 -7.11 5.56
CA GLY A 88 -0.24 -8.41 5.95
C GLY A 88 0.86 -9.38 6.34
N ILE A 89 1.88 -9.57 5.49
CA ILE A 89 2.97 -10.51 5.77
C ILE A 89 3.80 -10.09 6.99
N LYS A 90 4.11 -8.79 7.15
CA LYS A 90 4.83 -8.27 8.32
C LYS A 90 4.10 -8.52 9.63
N GLN A 91 2.81 -8.23 9.65
CA GLN A 91 2.01 -8.31 10.87
C GLN A 91 1.58 -9.74 11.23
N THR A 92 1.46 -10.63 10.25
CA THR A 92 0.95 -11.99 10.51
C THR A 92 2.05 -13.02 10.67
N THR A 93 3.13 -12.97 9.89
CA THR A 93 4.18 -14.00 9.90
C THR A 93 5.44 -13.60 10.65
N GLY A 94 5.62 -12.32 10.97
CA GLY A 94 6.82 -11.83 11.62
C GLY A 94 8.08 -11.90 10.73
N ILE A 95 7.94 -11.71 9.42
CA ILE A 95 9.04 -11.76 8.44
C ILE A 95 10.24 -10.86 8.83
N GLU A 96 9.99 -9.76 9.54
CA GLU A 96 11.01 -8.82 10.01
C GLU A 96 11.66 -9.24 11.33
N LYS A 97 11.23 -10.35 11.96
CA LYS A 97 11.68 -10.80 13.29
C LYS A 97 12.75 -11.90 13.23
N CYS A 98 13.60 -11.89 12.21
CA CYS A 98 14.73 -12.79 12.14
C CYS A 98 15.93 -12.20 12.90
N TYR A 99 16.30 -12.81 14.01
CA TYR A 99 17.44 -12.35 14.83
C TYR A 99 18.78 -12.98 14.41
N SER A 100 18.77 -13.89 13.43
CA SER A 100 20.00 -14.52 12.95
C SER A 100 20.78 -13.59 12.02
N THR A 101 22.09 -13.55 12.19
CA THR A 101 23.03 -12.85 11.29
C THR A 101 23.48 -13.71 10.11
N LEU A 102 23.21 -15.03 10.13
CA LEU A 102 23.58 -15.95 9.07
C LEU A 102 22.63 -15.80 7.87
N ALA A 103 23.20 -15.58 6.69
CA ALA A 103 22.43 -15.40 5.46
C ALA A 103 21.51 -16.59 5.12
N SER A 104 21.95 -17.83 5.39
CA SER A 104 21.14 -19.04 5.19
C SER A 104 19.91 -19.05 6.09
N SER A 105 20.08 -18.72 7.37
CA SER A 105 18.97 -18.65 8.33
C SER A 105 17.98 -17.54 7.98
N GLN A 106 18.47 -16.37 7.54
CA GLN A 106 17.61 -15.28 7.08
C GLN A 106 16.79 -15.69 5.86
N LYS A 107 17.41 -16.32 4.87
CA LYS A 107 16.69 -16.85 3.69
C LYS A 107 15.61 -17.86 4.09
N THR A 108 15.95 -18.81 4.94
CA THR A 108 14.98 -19.82 5.43
C THR A 108 13.81 -19.16 6.15
N HIS A 109 14.07 -18.19 7.03
CA HIS A 109 13.04 -17.44 7.73
C HIS A 109 12.12 -16.67 6.78
N ILE A 110 12.67 -15.99 5.77
CA ILE A 110 11.90 -15.28 4.75
C ILE A 110 11.00 -16.24 3.98
N PHE A 111 11.55 -17.36 3.48
CA PHE A 111 10.75 -18.38 2.76
C PHE A 111 9.65 -18.99 3.63
N ALA A 112 9.95 -19.31 4.89
CA ALA A 112 8.96 -19.82 5.83
C ALA A 112 7.83 -18.81 6.06
N SER A 113 8.17 -17.53 6.15
CA SER A 113 7.19 -16.44 6.30
C SER A 113 6.28 -16.31 5.07
N PHE A 114 6.83 -16.42 3.85
CA PHE A 114 6.03 -16.45 2.62
C PHE A 114 5.09 -17.65 2.58
N ILE A 115 5.60 -18.86 2.88
CA ILE A 115 4.77 -20.06 2.90
C ILE A 115 3.63 -19.94 3.92
N ALA A 116 3.92 -19.42 5.12
CA ALA A 116 2.91 -19.17 6.14
C ALA A 116 1.85 -18.17 5.65
N PHE A 117 2.27 -17.08 5.00
CA PHE A 117 1.35 -16.09 4.45
C PHE A 117 0.47 -16.67 3.34
N ILE A 118 1.04 -17.46 2.43
CA ILE A 118 0.27 -18.14 1.37
C ILE A 118 -0.81 -19.06 1.98
N LYS A 119 -0.50 -19.79 3.04
CA LYS A 119 -1.49 -20.63 3.74
C LYS A 119 -2.62 -19.81 4.35
N LEU A 120 -2.30 -18.65 4.95
CA LEU A 120 -3.30 -17.72 5.47
C LEU A 120 -4.18 -17.16 4.35
N GLU A 121 -3.59 -16.83 3.19
CA GLU A 121 -4.31 -16.30 2.04
C GLU A 121 -5.25 -17.33 1.41
N VAL A 122 -4.77 -18.56 1.21
CA VAL A 122 -5.62 -19.66 0.72
C VAL A 122 -6.81 -19.89 1.65
N ARG A 123 -6.58 -19.84 2.96
CA ARG A 123 -7.65 -19.98 3.95
C ARG A 123 -8.60 -18.79 3.95
N ARG A 124 -8.10 -17.56 3.81
CA ARG A 124 -8.90 -16.35 3.66
C ARG A 124 -9.88 -16.44 2.48
N LEU A 125 -9.38 -16.93 1.34
CA LEU A 125 -10.20 -17.11 0.14
C LEU A 125 -11.28 -18.19 0.30
N LYS A 126 -11.01 -19.25 1.10
CA LYS A 126 -11.95 -20.34 1.34
C LYS A 126 -12.99 -20.05 2.42
N GLU A 127 -12.55 -19.45 3.52
CA GLU A 127 -13.35 -19.30 4.75
C GLU A 127 -13.85 -17.86 4.97
N HIS A 128 -13.40 -16.90 4.13
CA HIS A 128 -13.70 -15.48 4.24
C HIS A 128 -13.30 -14.85 5.60
N ILE A 129 -12.31 -15.45 6.27
CA ILE A 129 -11.77 -14.98 7.55
C ILE A 129 -10.50 -14.15 7.28
N SER A 130 -10.36 -12.98 7.89
CA SER A 130 -9.19 -12.12 7.72
C SER A 130 -7.89 -12.79 8.18
N TRP A 131 -6.74 -12.41 7.62
CA TRP A 131 -5.43 -12.92 8.07
C TRP A 131 -5.16 -12.70 9.55
N TYR A 132 -5.60 -11.56 10.08
CA TYR A 132 -5.42 -11.18 11.48
C TYR A 132 -6.22 -12.06 12.42
N GLU A 133 -7.45 -12.33 12.06
CA GLU A 133 -8.33 -13.21 12.81
C GLU A 133 -7.83 -14.65 12.81
N GLN A 134 -7.38 -15.16 11.66
CA GLN A 134 -6.74 -16.47 11.57
C GLN A 134 -5.51 -16.57 12.47
N LYS A 135 -4.63 -15.55 12.46
CA LYS A 135 -3.48 -15.48 13.36
C LYS A 135 -3.90 -15.53 14.83
N ALA A 136 -4.95 -14.79 15.21
CA ALA A 136 -5.48 -14.79 16.58
C ALA A 136 -6.03 -16.17 16.96
N ILE A 137 -6.73 -16.86 16.07
CA ILE A 137 -7.23 -18.23 16.28
C ILE A 137 -6.05 -19.18 16.50
N ILE A 138 -5.05 -19.17 15.61
CA ILE A 138 -3.86 -20.04 15.72
C ILE A 138 -3.13 -19.79 17.05
N GLY A 139 -2.95 -18.51 17.41
CA GLY A 139 -2.29 -18.13 18.68
C GLY A 139 -3.06 -18.65 19.90
N ARG A 140 -4.38 -18.49 19.93
CA ARG A 140 -5.22 -19.03 21.01
C ARG A 140 -5.10 -20.56 21.12
N TYR A 141 -5.16 -21.27 20.00
CA TYR A 141 -4.97 -22.72 19.97
C TYR A 141 -3.61 -23.16 20.53
N ALA A 142 -2.53 -22.48 20.12
CA ALA A 142 -1.19 -22.78 20.59
C ALA A 142 -1.06 -22.60 22.10
N VAL A 143 -1.59 -21.51 22.66
CA VAL A 143 -1.58 -21.24 24.12
C VAL A 143 -2.41 -22.27 24.87
N THR A 144 -3.62 -22.58 24.40
CA THR A 144 -4.49 -23.57 25.06
C THR A 144 -3.85 -24.95 25.10
N ASN A 145 -3.25 -25.39 24.00
CA ASN A 145 -2.57 -26.69 23.93
C ASN A 145 -1.34 -26.73 24.83
N TYR A 146 -0.57 -25.63 24.89
CA TYR A 146 0.57 -25.52 25.80
C TYR A 146 0.15 -25.64 27.27
N LEU A 147 -0.92 -24.95 27.66
CA LEU A 147 -1.43 -25.01 29.04
C LEU A 147 -1.96 -26.41 29.39
N ARG A 148 -2.68 -27.05 28.47
CA ARG A 148 -3.18 -28.44 28.69
C ARG A 148 -2.04 -29.46 28.80
N ALA A 149 -0.94 -29.27 28.10
CA ALA A 149 0.21 -30.18 28.19
C ALA A 149 1.03 -29.99 29.48
N LYS A 150 0.79 -28.92 30.23
CA LYS A 150 1.47 -28.60 31.51
C LYS A 150 0.64 -28.90 32.73
N ALA A 151 -0.68 -29.10 32.56
CA ALA A 151 -1.61 -29.49 33.64
C ALA A 151 -1.64 -31.00 33.80
#